data_49c65f0ac934439612a466c1d677659f
#
_entry.id   49c65f0ac934439612a466c1d677659f
#
_cell.length_a   1.000
_cell.length_b   1.000
_cell.length_c   1.000
_cell.angle_alpha   90.00
_cell.angle_beta   90.00
_cell.angle_gamma   90.00
#
_symmetry.space_group_name_H-M   'P 1'
#
loop_
_entity.id
_entity.type
_entity.pdbx_description
1 polymer ?
#
loop_
_entity_poly.entity_id
_entity_poly.type
_entity_poly.pdbx_seq_one_letter_code
_entity_poly.pdbx_strand_id
1 'polypeptide(L)'
;MRDYAVELEKRVAFIQDVLSKSGAKGIVFGNSGGKDSALVGILCKKACDNTVGIMMPCESKRNFGIDMDDGGEVAKQFGIENRTVDITETKQTLVKALSQVTELNQQALTNINPRLRMATVFAVAAAEGLLVAGTGNRSEAYMGYFTKWGDGAYDLNPIADLTVTEIYEFLRYLNAPQSIIDKAPSAGLFEGQTDEAEMGVTYASIDRFLLTGEGEEADLAIIDRFHKRSEHKRTGAATYQG
;
A
#
# COMPACT_ATOMS: atom_id res chain seq x y z
N MET A 1 -3.67 19.55 -12.97
CA MET A 1 -4.17 18.19 -13.34
C MET A 1 -3.07 17.51 -14.11
N ARG A 2 -2.73 16.25 -13.76
CA ARG A 2 -1.68 15.48 -14.45
C ARG A 2 -2.20 15.00 -15.82
N ASP A 3 -1.32 14.87 -16.79
CA ASP A 3 -1.58 14.14 -18.02
C ASP A 3 -1.33 12.64 -17.80
N TYR A 4 -2.39 11.86 -17.59
CA TYR A 4 -2.28 10.44 -17.23
C TYR A 4 -1.76 9.55 -18.36
N ALA A 5 -1.80 9.97 -19.61
CA ALA A 5 -1.13 9.26 -20.69
C ALA A 5 0.39 9.37 -20.52
N VAL A 6 0.89 10.57 -20.31
CA VAL A 6 2.31 10.84 -20.04
C VAL A 6 2.78 10.22 -18.72
N GLU A 7 1.94 10.28 -17.67
CA GLU A 7 2.26 9.64 -16.38
C GLU A 7 2.38 8.12 -16.51
N LEU A 8 1.52 7.49 -17.31
CA LEU A 8 1.58 6.06 -17.57
C LEU A 8 2.93 5.68 -18.21
N GLU A 9 3.31 6.37 -19.29
CA GLU A 9 4.57 6.11 -19.99
C GLU A 9 5.78 6.27 -19.07
N LYS A 10 5.83 7.36 -18.29
CA LYS A 10 6.94 7.64 -17.38
C LYS A 10 7.08 6.59 -16.28
N ARG A 11 5.95 6.13 -15.68
CA ARG A 11 5.97 5.14 -14.60
C ARG A 11 6.30 3.76 -15.12
N VAL A 12 5.80 3.38 -16.28
CA VAL A 12 6.20 2.14 -16.96
C VAL A 12 7.71 2.16 -17.26
N ALA A 13 8.24 3.25 -17.81
CA ALA A 13 9.66 3.40 -18.07
C ALA A 13 10.51 3.35 -16.79
N PHE A 14 10.05 4.00 -15.69
CA PHE A 14 10.69 3.92 -14.38
C PHE A 14 10.77 2.48 -13.87
N ILE A 15 9.67 1.73 -13.92
CA ILE A 15 9.64 0.33 -13.47
C ILE A 15 10.59 -0.53 -14.31
N GLN A 16 10.58 -0.36 -15.63
CA GLN A 16 11.48 -1.08 -16.57
C GLN A 16 12.96 -0.77 -16.31
N ASP A 17 13.28 0.48 -16.02
CA ASP A 17 14.67 0.90 -15.69
C ASP A 17 15.14 0.23 -14.39
N VAL A 18 14.30 0.20 -13.33
CA VAL A 18 14.62 -0.47 -12.07
C VAL A 18 14.82 -1.97 -12.27
N LEU A 19 13.95 -2.64 -13.02
CA LEU A 19 14.07 -4.06 -13.34
C LEU A 19 15.38 -4.34 -14.11
N SER A 20 15.67 -3.55 -15.13
CA SER A 20 16.89 -3.71 -15.94
C SER A 20 18.15 -3.57 -15.10
N LYS A 21 18.19 -2.62 -14.17
CA LYS A 21 19.34 -2.37 -13.29
C LYS A 21 19.52 -3.45 -12.23
N SER A 22 18.42 -4.00 -11.72
CA SER A 22 18.47 -5.04 -10.68
C SER A 22 18.76 -6.44 -11.21
N GLY A 23 18.46 -6.71 -12.48
CA GLY A 23 18.50 -8.04 -13.06
C GLY A 23 17.39 -8.97 -12.53
N ALA A 24 16.37 -8.43 -11.87
CA ALA A 24 15.24 -9.22 -11.38
C ALA A 24 14.38 -9.76 -12.53
N LYS A 25 13.72 -10.90 -12.29
CA LYS A 25 12.92 -11.60 -13.30
C LYS A 25 11.48 -11.06 -13.43
N GLY A 26 11.06 -10.19 -12.53
CA GLY A 26 9.71 -9.66 -12.49
C GLY A 26 9.40 -8.91 -11.18
N ILE A 27 8.11 -8.74 -10.89
CA ILE A 27 7.63 -7.93 -9.78
C ILE A 27 6.59 -8.71 -8.98
N VAL A 28 6.63 -8.58 -7.65
CA VAL A 28 5.58 -9.02 -6.75
C VAL A 28 5.06 -7.84 -5.93
N PHE A 29 3.76 -7.81 -5.64
CA PHE A 29 3.15 -6.80 -4.79
C PHE A 29 2.04 -7.40 -3.92
N GLY A 30 1.73 -6.74 -2.80
CA GLY A 30 0.58 -7.08 -1.97
C GLY A 30 -0.71 -6.59 -2.63
N ASN A 31 -1.57 -7.51 -3.08
CA ASN A 31 -2.87 -7.17 -3.65
C ASN A 31 -3.93 -7.14 -2.55
N SER A 32 -4.24 -5.96 -2.04
CA SER A 32 -5.21 -5.76 -0.96
C SER A 32 -6.65 -5.62 -1.44
N GLY A 33 -6.91 -5.57 -2.75
CA GLY A 33 -8.21 -5.19 -3.30
C GLY A 33 -8.56 -3.71 -3.07
N GLY A 34 -7.58 -2.87 -2.79
CA GLY A 34 -7.73 -1.41 -2.65
C GLY A 34 -7.21 -0.65 -3.88
N LYS A 35 -7.53 0.64 -3.96
CA LYS A 35 -7.16 1.55 -5.05
C LYS A 35 -5.66 1.58 -5.35
N ASP A 36 -4.84 1.60 -4.30
CA ASP A 36 -3.38 1.75 -4.42
C ASP A 36 -2.76 0.48 -5.01
N SER A 37 -3.11 -0.69 -4.45
CA SER A 37 -2.65 -1.98 -4.96
C SER A 37 -3.15 -2.26 -6.38
N ALA A 38 -4.37 -1.82 -6.72
CA ALA A 38 -4.90 -1.91 -8.07
C ALA A 38 -4.05 -1.10 -9.05
N LEU A 39 -3.77 0.17 -8.74
CA LEU A 39 -2.96 1.03 -9.61
C LEU A 39 -1.53 0.47 -9.77
N VAL A 40 -0.88 0.07 -8.67
CA VAL A 40 0.47 -0.53 -8.70
C VAL A 40 0.47 -1.80 -9.55
N GLY A 41 -0.47 -2.71 -9.35
CA GLY A 41 -0.57 -3.94 -10.13
C GLY A 41 -0.72 -3.68 -11.63
N ILE A 42 -1.56 -2.72 -12.02
CA ILE A 42 -1.76 -2.32 -13.42
C ILE A 42 -0.48 -1.74 -14.02
N LEU A 43 0.19 -0.82 -13.31
CA LEU A 43 1.43 -0.20 -13.77
C LEU A 43 2.56 -1.22 -13.90
N CYS A 44 2.72 -2.11 -12.92
CA CYS A 44 3.71 -3.18 -12.94
C CYS A 44 3.45 -4.16 -14.10
N LYS A 45 2.19 -4.57 -14.31
CA LYS A 45 1.84 -5.46 -15.42
C LYS A 45 2.09 -4.85 -16.79
N LYS A 46 1.84 -3.55 -16.94
CA LYS A 46 2.17 -2.81 -18.19
C LYS A 46 3.68 -2.70 -18.42
N ALA A 47 4.48 -2.72 -17.37
CA ALA A 47 5.94 -2.66 -17.45
C ALA A 47 6.60 -4.03 -17.63
N CYS A 48 6.01 -5.09 -17.05
CA CYS A 48 6.57 -6.43 -16.99
C CYS A 48 5.48 -7.50 -16.97
N ASP A 49 5.53 -8.44 -17.91
CA ASP A 49 4.56 -9.54 -17.96
C ASP A 49 4.62 -10.43 -16.72
N ASN A 50 5.81 -10.65 -16.16
CA ASN A 50 6.01 -11.40 -14.92
C ASN A 50 5.70 -10.51 -13.70
N THR A 51 4.41 -10.21 -13.52
CA THR A 51 3.89 -9.45 -12.38
C THR A 51 2.91 -10.32 -11.59
N VAL A 52 3.17 -10.48 -10.29
CA VAL A 52 2.41 -11.34 -9.38
C VAL A 52 1.81 -10.52 -8.23
N GLY A 53 0.50 -10.61 -8.05
CA GLY A 53 -0.21 -10.09 -6.90
C GLY A 53 -0.36 -11.16 -5.82
N ILE A 54 -0.09 -10.84 -4.57
CA ILE A 54 -0.33 -11.74 -3.43
C ILE A 54 -1.46 -11.17 -2.57
N MET A 55 -2.59 -11.85 -2.54
CA MET A 55 -3.67 -11.60 -1.58
C MET A 55 -3.35 -12.30 -0.26
N MET A 56 -3.43 -11.58 0.84
CA MET A 56 -3.07 -12.07 2.16
C MET A 56 -4.19 -11.78 3.17
N PRO A 57 -5.32 -12.52 3.07
CA PRO A 57 -6.41 -12.36 4.02
C PRO A 57 -5.96 -12.76 5.43
N CYS A 58 -6.56 -12.10 6.46
CA CYS A 58 -6.26 -12.36 7.85
C CYS A 58 -7.48 -12.06 8.73
N GLU A 59 -8.07 -13.09 9.33
CA GLU A 59 -9.15 -13.06 10.34
C GLU A 59 -10.44 -12.31 9.94
N SER A 60 -10.37 -11.25 9.17
CA SER A 60 -11.50 -10.39 8.82
C SER A 60 -12.36 -11.01 7.72
N LYS A 61 -13.68 -11.08 7.94
CA LYS A 61 -14.65 -11.48 6.89
C LYS A 61 -14.56 -10.60 5.65
N ARG A 62 -14.24 -9.31 5.81
CA ARG A 62 -14.03 -8.38 4.70
C ARG A 62 -12.83 -8.79 3.86
N ASN A 63 -11.71 -9.17 4.49
CA ASN A 63 -10.51 -9.61 3.77
C ASN A 63 -10.75 -10.90 2.97
N PHE A 64 -11.54 -11.86 3.50
CA PHE A 64 -11.91 -13.10 2.80
C PHE A 64 -13.05 -12.94 1.79
N GLY A 65 -13.78 -11.82 1.78
CA GLY A 65 -14.88 -11.52 0.86
C GLY A 65 -14.51 -10.39 -0.10
N ILE A 66 -15.09 -9.21 0.12
CA ILE A 66 -15.04 -8.05 -0.78
C ILE A 66 -13.61 -7.71 -1.23
N ASP A 67 -12.63 -7.74 -0.33
CA ASP A 67 -11.25 -7.37 -0.67
C ASP A 67 -10.62 -8.39 -1.64
N MET A 68 -10.92 -9.70 -1.46
CA MET A 68 -10.45 -10.74 -2.40
C MET A 68 -11.17 -10.67 -3.74
N ASP A 69 -12.48 -10.39 -3.75
CA ASP A 69 -13.28 -10.27 -4.97
C ASP A 69 -12.78 -9.09 -5.80
N ASP A 70 -12.60 -7.92 -5.20
CA ASP A 70 -12.09 -6.70 -5.83
C ASP A 70 -10.67 -6.90 -6.39
N GLY A 71 -9.76 -7.48 -5.59
CA GLY A 71 -8.40 -7.79 -6.03
C GLY A 71 -8.36 -8.82 -7.16
N GLY A 72 -9.27 -9.77 -7.15
CA GLY A 72 -9.45 -10.77 -8.20
C GLY A 72 -10.00 -10.18 -9.50
N GLU A 73 -10.94 -9.23 -9.40
CA GLU A 73 -11.50 -8.53 -10.56
C GLU A 73 -10.44 -7.74 -11.31
N VAL A 74 -9.63 -6.94 -10.60
CA VAL A 74 -8.50 -6.21 -11.19
C VAL A 74 -7.49 -7.17 -11.83
N ALA A 75 -7.11 -8.23 -11.13
CA ALA A 75 -6.16 -9.20 -11.63
C ALA A 75 -6.66 -9.86 -12.93
N LYS A 76 -7.92 -10.23 -12.98
CA LYS A 76 -8.57 -10.81 -14.18
C LYS A 76 -8.62 -9.82 -15.33
N GLN A 77 -9.04 -8.58 -15.08
CA GLN A 77 -9.19 -7.56 -16.13
C GLN A 77 -7.86 -7.21 -16.78
N PHE A 78 -6.79 -7.14 -16.00
CA PHE A 78 -5.46 -6.72 -16.49
C PHE A 78 -4.48 -7.88 -16.73
N GLY A 79 -4.93 -9.12 -16.58
CA GLY A 79 -4.09 -10.31 -16.83
C GLY A 79 -2.93 -10.45 -15.83
N ILE A 80 -3.15 -10.04 -14.58
CA ILE A 80 -2.16 -10.15 -13.50
C ILE A 80 -2.29 -11.54 -12.86
N GLU A 81 -1.19 -12.26 -12.70
CA GLU A 81 -1.20 -13.49 -11.89
C GLU A 81 -1.51 -13.14 -10.44
N ASN A 82 -2.44 -13.88 -9.83
CA ASN A 82 -2.87 -13.58 -8.47
C ASN A 82 -2.86 -14.86 -7.61
N ARG A 83 -2.18 -14.79 -6.47
CA ARG A 83 -2.03 -15.93 -5.54
C ARG A 83 -2.58 -15.53 -4.17
N THR A 84 -3.04 -16.51 -3.41
CA THR A 84 -3.58 -16.28 -2.06
C THR A 84 -2.73 -16.99 -1.01
N VAL A 85 -2.39 -16.26 0.05
CA VAL A 85 -1.72 -16.78 1.24
C VAL A 85 -2.53 -16.35 2.47
N ASP A 86 -3.26 -17.26 3.09
CA ASP A 86 -3.94 -16.99 4.36
C ASP A 86 -2.89 -16.90 5.48
N ILE A 87 -2.78 -15.72 6.07
CA ILE A 87 -1.82 -15.47 7.17
C ILE A 87 -2.46 -15.54 8.56
N THR A 88 -3.70 -16.01 8.67
CA THR A 88 -4.46 -16.06 9.93
C THR A 88 -3.76 -16.90 10.99
N GLU A 89 -3.43 -18.15 10.66
CA GLU A 89 -2.77 -19.07 11.60
C GLU A 89 -1.37 -18.57 12.00
N THR A 90 -0.62 -18.01 11.05
CA THR A 90 0.69 -17.41 11.30
C THR A 90 0.59 -16.27 12.31
N LYS A 91 -0.38 -15.37 12.16
CA LYS A 91 -0.63 -14.29 13.11
C LYS A 91 -0.98 -14.83 14.49
N GLN A 92 -1.92 -15.77 14.57
CA GLN A 92 -2.39 -16.36 15.84
C GLN A 92 -1.23 -17.04 16.58
N THR A 93 -0.38 -17.78 15.86
CA THR A 93 0.80 -18.42 16.43
C THR A 93 1.80 -17.39 16.96
N LEU A 94 2.07 -16.34 16.21
CA LEU A 94 2.96 -15.25 16.66
C LEU A 94 2.40 -14.52 17.89
N VAL A 95 1.11 -14.18 17.88
CA VAL A 95 0.45 -13.52 19.03
C VAL A 95 0.52 -14.39 20.27
N LYS A 96 0.22 -15.69 20.15
CA LYS A 96 0.31 -16.67 21.25
C LYS A 96 1.73 -16.72 21.85
N ALA A 97 2.75 -16.73 21.00
CA ALA A 97 4.14 -16.76 21.47
C ALA A 97 4.53 -15.45 22.18
N LEU A 98 4.16 -14.30 21.63
CA LEU A 98 4.47 -12.99 22.19
C LEU A 98 3.74 -12.75 23.53
N SER A 99 2.51 -13.25 23.69
CA SER A 99 1.73 -13.11 24.92
C SER A 99 2.36 -13.83 26.13
N GLN A 100 3.36 -14.70 25.91
CA GLN A 100 4.11 -15.33 26.99
C GLN A 100 5.21 -14.43 27.56
N VAL A 101 5.59 -13.37 26.84
CA VAL A 101 6.73 -12.49 27.20
C VAL A 101 6.32 -11.03 27.40
N THR A 102 5.17 -10.61 26.88
CA THR A 102 4.67 -9.24 27.03
C THR A 102 3.17 -9.17 26.83
N GLU A 103 2.53 -8.16 27.41
CA GLU A 103 1.14 -7.80 27.10
C GLU A 103 1.09 -7.00 25.79
N LEU A 104 0.29 -7.49 24.84
CA LEU A 104 0.13 -6.86 23.53
C LEU A 104 -1.01 -5.84 23.57
N ASN A 105 -0.70 -4.57 23.37
CA ASN A 105 -1.70 -3.54 23.18
C ASN A 105 -2.26 -3.57 21.74
N GLN A 106 -3.36 -2.82 21.51
CA GLN A 106 -4.04 -2.78 20.22
C GLN A 106 -3.12 -2.37 19.07
N GLN A 107 -2.23 -1.41 19.27
CA GLN A 107 -1.28 -0.95 18.26
C GLN A 107 -0.29 -2.06 17.86
N ALA A 108 0.20 -2.83 18.83
CA ALA A 108 1.08 -3.97 18.55
C ALA A 108 0.35 -5.03 17.70
N LEU A 109 -0.88 -5.41 18.10
CA LEU A 109 -1.71 -6.38 17.38
C LEU A 109 -2.02 -5.94 15.94
N THR A 110 -2.36 -4.67 15.75
CA THR A 110 -2.65 -4.08 14.43
C THR A 110 -1.42 -4.11 13.52
N ASN A 111 -0.25 -3.74 14.04
CA ASN A 111 0.98 -3.67 13.25
C ASN A 111 1.62 -5.04 12.92
N ILE A 112 1.14 -6.14 13.49
CA ILE A 112 1.57 -7.48 13.12
C ILE A 112 1.15 -7.80 11.67
N ASN A 113 -0.08 -7.49 11.28
CA ASN A 113 -0.60 -7.83 9.94
C ASN A 113 0.25 -7.26 8.80
N PRO A 114 0.53 -5.93 8.72
CA PRO A 114 1.36 -5.39 7.64
C PRO A 114 2.79 -5.96 7.64
N ARG A 115 3.34 -6.31 8.81
CA ARG A 115 4.67 -6.92 8.89
C ARG A 115 4.70 -8.38 8.43
N LEU A 116 3.67 -9.16 8.71
CA LEU A 116 3.53 -10.50 8.15
C LEU A 116 3.33 -10.46 6.63
N ARG A 117 2.51 -9.53 6.15
CA ARG A 117 2.34 -9.30 4.69
C ARG A 117 3.66 -8.93 4.03
N MET A 118 4.43 -8.02 4.61
CA MET A 118 5.77 -7.67 4.12
C MET A 118 6.68 -8.89 4.06
N ALA A 119 6.79 -9.65 5.15
CA ALA A 119 7.63 -10.85 5.20
C ALA A 119 7.21 -11.87 4.13
N THR A 120 5.91 -12.03 3.88
CA THR A 120 5.37 -12.94 2.85
C THR A 120 5.78 -12.52 1.45
N VAL A 121 5.58 -11.24 1.07
CA VAL A 121 5.92 -10.78 -0.29
C VAL A 121 7.44 -10.81 -0.53
N PHE A 122 8.26 -10.47 0.46
CA PHE A 122 9.72 -10.56 0.35
C PHE A 122 10.21 -12.02 0.28
N ALA A 123 9.54 -12.96 0.96
CA ALA A 123 9.86 -14.39 0.84
C ALA A 123 9.58 -14.91 -0.57
N VAL A 124 8.43 -14.54 -1.15
CA VAL A 124 8.11 -14.87 -2.55
C VAL A 124 9.10 -14.22 -3.51
N ALA A 125 9.40 -12.93 -3.31
CA ALA A 125 10.38 -12.19 -4.12
C ALA A 125 11.75 -12.89 -4.14
N ALA A 126 12.26 -13.27 -2.97
CA ALA A 126 13.54 -13.97 -2.85
C ALA A 126 13.54 -15.35 -3.52
N ALA A 127 12.44 -16.10 -3.38
CA ALA A 127 12.32 -17.44 -3.96
C ALA A 127 12.27 -17.42 -5.49
N GLU A 128 11.66 -16.40 -6.08
CA GLU A 128 11.42 -16.34 -7.54
C GLU A 128 12.32 -15.33 -8.26
N GLY A 129 13.13 -14.55 -7.54
CA GLY A 129 14.02 -13.53 -8.09
C GLY A 129 13.24 -12.31 -8.58
N LEU A 130 12.24 -11.85 -7.81
CA LEU A 130 11.40 -10.70 -8.11
C LEU A 130 11.76 -9.50 -7.25
N LEU A 131 11.31 -8.30 -7.65
CA LEU A 131 11.31 -7.10 -6.82
C LEU A 131 9.95 -6.89 -6.15
N VAL A 132 9.96 -6.36 -4.95
CA VAL A 132 8.74 -5.99 -4.21
C VAL A 132 8.32 -4.57 -4.60
N ALA A 133 7.11 -4.41 -5.15
CA ALA A 133 6.52 -3.10 -5.39
C ALA A 133 5.68 -2.64 -4.20
N GLY A 134 5.98 -1.43 -3.71
CA GLY A 134 5.24 -0.73 -2.67
C GLY A 134 3.96 -0.09 -3.21
N THR A 135 2.97 0.02 -2.33
CA THR A 135 1.64 0.55 -2.64
C THR A 135 1.29 1.81 -1.83
N GLY A 136 2.21 2.36 -1.04
CA GLY A 136 1.98 3.58 -0.27
C GLY A 136 1.95 4.82 -1.15
N ASN A 137 0.95 5.68 -0.98
CA ASN A 137 0.79 6.92 -1.71
C ASN A 137 1.36 8.14 -0.98
N ARG A 138 1.42 9.30 -1.64
CA ARG A 138 1.97 10.55 -1.09
C ARG A 138 1.21 11.03 0.16
N SER A 139 -0.11 10.93 0.15
CA SER A 139 -0.95 11.41 1.24
C SER A 139 -0.74 10.57 2.51
N GLU A 140 -0.74 9.23 2.36
CA GLU A 140 -0.43 8.30 3.45
C GLU A 140 1.00 8.50 3.98
N ALA A 141 1.98 8.63 3.08
CA ALA A 141 3.37 8.84 3.45
C ALA A 141 3.56 10.15 4.22
N TYR A 142 2.91 11.23 3.81
CA TYR A 142 2.97 12.52 4.48
C TYR A 142 2.38 12.45 5.89
N MET A 143 1.22 11.82 6.03
CA MET A 143 0.55 11.60 7.32
C MET A 143 1.27 10.56 8.18
N GLY A 144 2.17 9.76 7.62
CA GLY A 144 2.77 8.59 8.29
C GLY A 144 1.76 7.49 8.57
N TYR A 145 0.70 7.42 7.76
CA TYR A 145 -0.37 6.43 7.87
C TYR A 145 0.03 5.12 7.18
N PHE A 146 1.08 4.53 7.69
CA PHE A 146 1.62 3.23 7.28
C PHE A 146 2.41 2.60 8.44
N THR A 147 2.69 1.32 8.37
CA THR A 147 3.51 0.60 9.36
C THR A 147 4.97 0.58 8.90
N LYS A 148 5.86 1.22 9.69
CA LYS A 148 7.31 1.15 9.44
C LYS A 148 7.76 -0.31 9.47
N TRP A 149 8.52 -0.74 8.44
CA TRP A 149 8.95 -2.12 8.25
C TRP A 149 7.77 -3.13 8.09
N GLY A 150 6.64 -2.64 7.61
CA GLY A 150 5.53 -3.41 7.13
C GLY A 150 5.24 -3.00 5.69
N ASP A 151 4.07 -2.41 5.43
CA ASP A 151 3.70 -1.83 4.13
C ASP A 151 4.60 -0.66 3.68
N GLY A 152 5.36 -0.06 4.60
CA GLY A 152 6.42 0.90 4.26
C GLY A 152 7.74 0.30 3.76
N ALA A 153 7.83 -1.03 3.55
CA ALA A 153 9.03 -1.69 3.03
C ALA A 153 8.80 -2.22 1.62
N TYR A 154 9.66 -1.81 0.68
CA TYR A 154 9.59 -2.19 -0.74
C TYR A 154 10.91 -1.91 -1.45
N ASP A 155 11.12 -2.48 -2.64
CA ASP A 155 12.28 -2.22 -3.51
C ASP A 155 12.04 -1.04 -4.45
N LEU A 156 10.78 -0.87 -4.92
CA LEU A 156 10.35 0.26 -5.75
C LEU A 156 8.92 0.67 -5.39
N ASN A 157 8.58 1.92 -5.64
CA ASN A 157 7.19 2.40 -5.46
C ASN A 157 6.81 3.35 -6.59
N PRO A 158 5.99 2.90 -7.56
CA PRO A 158 5.65 3.70 -8.74
C PRO A 158 4.57 4.76 -8.48
N ILE A 159 3.99 4.84 -7.28
CA ILE A 159 2.90 5.77 -6.94
C ILE A 159 3.21 6.67 -5.73
N ALA A 160 4.45 6.66 -5.24
CA ALA A 160 4.86 7.37 -4.03
C ALA A 160 4.64 8.89 -4.07
N ASP A 161 4.56 9.49 -5.25
CA ASP A 161 4.34 10.92 -5.48
C ASP A 161 2.88 11.29 -5.76
N LEU A 162 1.98 10.31 -5.89
CA LEU A 162 0.56 10.53 -6.16
C LEU A 162 -0.24 10.73 -4.87
N THR A 163 -1.12 11.72 -4.87
CA THR A 163 -2.15 11.88 -3.84
C THR A 163 -3.29 10.89 -4.05
N VAL A 164 -4.14 10.71 -3.03
CA VAL A 164 -5.32 9.82 -3.13
C VAL A 164 -6.25 10.25 -4.27
N THR A 165 -6.49 11.54 -4.42
CA THR A 165 -7.29 12.09 -5.52
C THR A 165 -6.70 11.74 -6.88
N GLU A 166 -5.39 11.92 -7.06
CA GLU A 166 -4.68 11.60 -8.30
C GLU A 166 -4.71 10.09 -8.61
N ILE A 167 -4.69 9.23 -7.60
CA ILE A 167 -4.84 7.77 -7.78
C ILE A 167 -6.20 7.43 -8.36
N TYR A 168 -7.29 7.97 -7.81
CA TYR A 168 -8.63 7.73 -8.37
C TYR A 168 -8.78 8.28 -9.79
N GLU A 169 -8.23 9.45 -10.10
CA GLU A 169 -8.21 9.99 -11.46
C GLU A 169 -7.46 9.07 -12.42
N PHE A 170 -6.31 8.54 -11.99
CA PHE A 170 -5.51 7.64 -12.80
C PHE A 170 -6.21 6.30 -13.04
N LEU A 171 -6.85 5.72 -12.01
CA LEU A 171 -7.64 4.50 -12.15
C LEU A 171 -8.81 4.67 -13.13
N ARG A 172 -9.49 5.84 -13.10
CA ARG A 172 -10.55 6.17 -14.10
C ARG A 172 -9.97 6.24 -15.50
N TYR A 173 -8.82 6.89 -15.69
CA TYR A 173 -8.12 6.93 -16.97
C TYR A 173 -7.76 5.54 -17.50
N LEU A 174 -7.37 4.62 -16.62
CA LEU A 174 -7.04 3.23 -16.96
C LEU A 174 -8.25 2.32 -17.12
N ASN A 175 -9.47 2.82 -16.94
CA ASN A 175 -10.71 2.05 -16.93
C ASN A 175 -10.68 0.88 -15.93
N ALA A 176 -10.17 1.12 -14.72
CA ALA A 176 -10.18 0.14 -13.65
C ALA A 176 -11.63 -0.21 -13.23
N PRO A 177 -11.87 -1.37 -12.59
CA PRO A 177 -13.21 -1.77 -12.15
C PRO A 177 -13.87 -0.69 -11.28
N GLN A 178 -15.18 -0.49 -11.47
CA GLN A 178 -15.94 0.51 -10.74
C GLN A 178 -15.98 0.19 -9.23
N SER A 179 -15.96 -1.09 -8.86
CA SER A 179 -15.86 -1.56 -7.48
C SER A 179 -14.67 -0.95 -6.73
N ILE A 180 -13.52 -0.80 -7.40
CA ILE A 180 -12.30 -0.17 -6.84
C ILE A 180 -12.45 1.36 -6.77
N ILE A 181 -13.07 1.98 -7.78
CA ILE A 181 -13.20 3.44 -7.86
C ILE A 181 -14.19 3.98 -6.81
N ASP A 182 -15.25 3.22 -6.51
CA ASP A 182 -16.29 3.63 -5.55
C ASP A 182 -15.98 3.23 -4.10
N LYS A 183 -14.91 2.43 -3.89
CA LYS A 183 -14.53 1.94 -2.55
C LYS A 183 -13.87 3.04 -1.74
N ALA A 184 -14.39 3.31 -0.54
CA ALA A 184 -13.79 4.25 0.40
C ALA A 184 -12.40 3.78 0.88
N PRO A 185 -11.42 4.70 1.05
CA PRO A 185 -10.11 4.37 1.59
C PRO A 185 -10.19 3.73 2.99
N SER A 186 -9.55 2.58 3.16
CA SER A 186 -9.48 1.87 4.45
C SER A 186 -8.28 0.93 4.47
N ALA A 187 -7.53 0.92 5.56
CA ALA A 187 -6.46 -0.03 5.79
C ALA A 187 -6.95 -1.48 6.00
N GLY A 188 -8.26 -1.69 6.19
CA GLY A 188 -8.89 -3.02 6.29
C GLY A 188 -8.40 -3.86 7.48
N LEU A 189 -7.97 -3.22 8.57
CA LEU A 189 -7.40 -3.90 9.74
C LEU A 189 -8.46 -4.37 10.73
N PHE A 190 -9.64 -3.74 10.73
CA PHE A 190 -10.83 -4.14 11.51
C PHE A 190 -12.12 -3.67 10.85
N GLU A 191 -13.27 -4.25 11.27
CA GLU A 191 -14.58 -3.95 10.69
C GLU A 191 -15.01 -2.51 10.95
N GLY A 192 -15.47 -1.81 9.90
CA GLY A 192 -15.94 -0.41 10.00
C GLY A 192 -14.82 0.63 10.03
N GLN A 193 -13.54 0.25 9.92
CA GLN A 193 -12.43 1.17 9.83
C GLN A 193 -12.51 2.01 8.55
N THR A 194 -12.35 3.33 8.70
CA THR A 194 -11.99 4.24 7.60
C THR A 194 -10.80 5.08 8.05
N ASP A 195 -9.88 5.30 7.13
CA ASP A 195 -8.65 6.06 7.41
C ASP A 195 -8.98 7.48 7.88
N GLU A 196 -9.96 8.14 7.24
CA GLU A 196 -10.38 9.51 7.54
C GLU A 196 -10.98 9.64 8.94
N ALA A 197 -11.79 8.66 9.37
CA ALA A 197 -12.36 8.66 10.72
C ALA A 197 -11.26 8.49 11.79
N GLU A 198 -10.24 7.70 11.52
CA GLU A 198 -9.12 7.47 12.43
C GLU A 198 -8.17 8.68 12.49
N MET A 199 -7.91 9.33 11.38
CA MET A 199 -7.07 10.52 11.30
C MET A 199 -7.78 11.79 11.79
N GLY A 200 -9.11 11.87 11.62
CA GLY A 200 -9.91 13.06 11.91
C GLY A 200 -9.77 14.16 10.86
N VAL A 201 -9.32 13.82 9.65
CA VAL A 201 -9.17 14.72 8.50
C VAL A 201 -9.41 13.93 7.22
N THR A 202 -10.00 14.57 6.20
CA THR A 202 -10.30 13.91 4.93
C THR A 202 -9.08 13.87 4.01
N TYR A 203 -9.02 12.87 3.13
CA TYR A 203 -7.99 12.85 2.07
C TYR A 203 -8.12 14.03 1.12
N ALA A 204 -9.31 14.55 0.89
CA ALA A 204 -9.51 15.77 0.09
C ALA A 204 -8.79 16.98 0.72
N SER A 205 -8.86 17.16 2.04
CA SER A 205 -8.14 18.22 2.76
C SER A 205 -6.63 17.99 2.74
N ILE A 206 -6.17 16.75 2.95
CA ILE A 206 -4.74 16.40 2.89
C ILE A 206 -4.18 16.69 1.49
N ASP A 207 -4.87 16.22 0.45
CA ASP A 207 -4.44 16.38 -0.94
C ASP A 207 -4.42 17.84 -1.37
N ARG A 208 -5.45 18.62 -0.99
CA ARG A 208 -5.46 20.08 -1.22
C ARG A 208 -4.22 20.72 -0.61
N PHE A 209 -3.93 20.45 0.65
CA PHE A 209 -2.73 20.97 1.31
C PHE A 209 -1.45 20.54 0.58
N LEU A 210 -1.31 19.26 0.20
CA LEU A 210 -0.12 18.77 -0.48
C LEU A 210 0.09 19.37 -1.88
N LEU A 211 -0.98 19.75 -2.55
CA LEU A 211 -0.94 20.30 -3.91
C LEU A 211 -0.82 21.82 -3.95
N THR A 212 -1.40 22.52 -2.96
CA THR A 212 -1.51 24.00 -2.98
C THR A 212 -0.85 24.70 -1.80
N GLY A 213 -0.57 23.99 -0.72
CA GLY A 213 -0.14 24.57 0.57
C GLY A 213 -1.28 25.18 1.38
N GLU A 214 -2.54 25.07 0.91
CA GLU A 214 -3.71 25.69 1.53
C GLU A 214 -4.61 24.66 2.22
N GLY A 215 -5.35 25.09 3.25
CA GLY A 215 -6.34 24.27 3.96
C GLY A 215 -7.01 25.06 5.10
N GLU A 216 -8.05 24.46 5.68
CA GLU A 216 -8.67 25.00 6.89
C GLU A 216 -7.73 24.85 8.08
N GLU A 217 -7.69 25.83 8.98
CA GLU A 217 -6.75 25.85 10.12
C GLU A 217 -6.82 24.58 10.99
N ALA A 218 -8.02 24.07 11.22
CA ALA A 218 -8.23 22.84 11.99
C ALA A 218 -7.61 21.63 11.31
N ASP A 219 -7.79 21.47 9.99
CA ASP A 219 -7.22 20.38 9.20
C ASP A 219 -5.69 20.47 9.14
N LEU A 220 -5.17 21.68 8.91
CA LEU A 220 -3.72 21.93 8.89
C LEU A 220 -3.05 21.57 10.21
N ALA A 221 -3.70 21.86 11.35
CA ALA A 221 -3.19 21.48 12.67
C ALA A 221 -3.13 19.94 12.86
N ILE A 222 -4.11 19.21 12.34
CA ILE A 222 -4.13 17.75 12.36
C ILE A 222 -3.01 17.21 11.45
N ILE A 223 -2.90 17.69 10.23
CA ILE A 223 -1.92 17.28 9.23
C ILE A 223 -0.49 17.48 9.78
N ASP A 224 -0.18 18.65 10.31
CA ASP A 224 1.14 18.99 10.89
C ASP A 224 1.47 18.06 12.07
N ARG A 225 0.51 17.81 12.97
CA ARG A 225 0.68 16.91 14.11
C ARG A 225 1.02 15.49 13.67
N PHE A 226 0.27 14.92 12.70
CA PHE A 226 0.54 13.58 12.16
C PHE A 226 1.90 13.53 11.46
N HIS A 227 2.21 14.53 10.65
CA HIS A 227 3.48 14.64 9.95
C HIS A 227 4.66 14.61 10.90
N LYS A 228 4.70 15.51 11.88
CA LYS A 228 5.79 15.61 12.87
C LYS A 228 5.94 14.34 13.69
N ARG A 229 4.83 13.80 14.21
CA ARG A 229 4.84 12.58 15.04
C ARG A 229 5.37 11.36 14.30
N SER A 230 5.18 11.30 12.98
CA SER A 230 5.52 10.16 12.13
C SER A 230 6.85 10.29 11.39
N GLU A 231 7.64 11.34 11.63
CA GLU A 231 8.90 11.59 10.91
C GLU A 231 9.85 10.38 10.94
N HIS A 232 9.95 9.71 12.09
CA HIS A 232 10.75 8.51 12.25
C HIS A 232 10.38 7.36 11.28
N LYS A 233 9.19 7.40 10.67
CA LYS A 233 8.76 6.40 9.69
C LYS A 233 9.29 6.70 8.28
N ARG A 234 9.55 7.98 7.96
CA ARG A 234 10.03 8.46 6.66
C ARG A 234 11.54 8.54 6.59
N THR A 235 12.20 8.61 7.73
CA THR A 235 13.65 8.58 7.84
C THR A 235 14.16 7.15 8.01
N GLY A 236 15.37 6.86 7.54
CA GLY A 236 16.02 5.60 7.80
C GLY A 236 16.22 5.32 9.31
N ALA A 237 16.84 4.21 9.64
CA ALA A 237 17.27 3.95 11.01
C ALA A 237 18.33 4.99 11.42
N ALA A 238 18.23 5.49 12.67
CA ALA A 238 19.30 6.31 13.21
C ALA A 238 20.58 5.46 13.35
N THR A 239 21.68 5.93 12.75
CA THR A 239 22.98 5.27 12.80
C THR A 239 23.98 6.20 13.46
N TYR A 240 24.86 5.63 14.27
CA TYR A 240 25.99 6.39 14.83
C TYR A 240 26.95 6.77 13.69
N GLN A 241 27.22 8.06 13.59
CA GLN A 241 28.24 8.60 12.69
C GLN A 241 29.41 8.97 13.60
N GLY A 242 30.49 8.19 13.57
CA GLY A 242 31.70 8.37 14.35
C GLY A 242 32.38 9.72 14.14
#